data_335fa003267dd30ae63ed9a89bfe30a6
#
_entry.id   335fa003267dd30ae63ed9a89bfe30a6
#
_cell.length_a   1.000
_cell.length_b   1.000
_cell.length_c   1.000
_cell.angle_alpha   90.00
_cell.angle_beta   90.00
_cell.angle_gamma   90.00
#
_symmetry.space_group_name_H-M   'P 1'
#
loop_
_entity.id
_entity.type
_entity.pdbx_description
1 polymer ?
#
loop_
_entity_poly.entity_id
_entity_poly.type
_entity_poly.pdbx_seq_one_letter_code
_entity_poly.pdbx_strand_id
1 'polypeptide(L)'
;INVLRIGNPTRINDKMLSFTYERRFESHPDYPELWSIRKAIRDIQSNMRKKSREERDTIRNRLSRLKFRATELEVKIDTELFDEARVVACTLVGSANRVMMNRHFTTLFIDEAAQALEAACWIAIGKADRVILAGDHHQLPPTIKCIEAEREGLGRTLMQKIAHTKPETVSLLKIQYRMHEDIMRFSSQWFYHNELESAPEVSGRGILRLDTPIVWFDTSECDFTENTREETMSRVNRQEAELLVEQLRSYIQKISKERVLEENIDFGLISPYKAQVQYIRKLIKQDAFFKPLRRLITVHTVD
;
A
#
# COMPACT_ATOMS: atom_id res chain seq x y z
N ILE A 1 20.54 7.38 2.83
CA ILE A 1 20.44 5.90 2.94
C ILE A 1 20.21 5.35 1.55
N ASN A 2 21.01 4.34 1.13
CA ASN A 2 20.84 3.70 -0.16
C ASN A 2 19.72 2.66 -0.07
N VAL A 3 18.61 2.89 -0.81
CA VAL A 3 17.41 2.03 -0.82
C VAL A 3 17.31 1.35 -2.18
N LEU A 4 17.05 0.05 -2.19
CA LEU A 4 16.75 -0.74 -3.39
C LEU A 4 15.30 -1.25 -3.30
N ARG A 5 14.46 -0.90 -4.26
CA ARG A 5 13.06 -1.34 -4.30
C ARG A 5 12.86 -2.44 -5.33
N ILE A 6 12.33 -3.58 -4.86
CA ILE A 6 11.97 -4.73 -5.70
C ILE A 6 10.45 -4.74 -5.91
N GLY A 7 10.00 -4.74 -7.15
CA GLY A 7 8.58 -4.82 -7.49
C GLY A 7 8.24 -4.19 -8.83
N ASN A 8 6.97 -4.27 -9.24
CA ASN A 8 6.56 -3.79 -10.56
C ASN A 8 6.73 -2.26 -10.70
N PRO A 9 7.57 -1.77 -11.62
CA PRO A 9 7.82 -0.33 -11.80
C PRO A 9 6.60 0.46 -12.32
N THR A 10 5.61 -0.20 -12.95
CA THR A 10 4.42 0.48 -13.48
C THR A 10 3.43 0.97 -12.41
N ARG A 11 3.62 0.55 -11.15
CA ARG A 11 2.75 0.91 -10.01
C ARG A 11 3.45 1.85 -9.02
N ILE A 12 4.40 2.65 -9.50
CA ILE A 12 5.25 3.47 -8.65
C ILE A 12 5.12 4.93 -9.06
N ASN A 13 5.14 5.83 -8.08
CA ASN A 13 5.24 7.26 -8.31
C ASN A 13 6.61 7.58 -8.97
N ASP A 14 6.62 8.51 -9.92
CA ASP A 14 7.81 8.91 -10.69
C ASP A 14 9.02 9.25 -9.80
N LYS A 15 8.77 9.88 -8.64
CA LYS A 15 9.81 10.21 -7.65
C LYS A 15 10.54 8.99 -7.08
N MET A 16 9.90 7.81 -7.11
CA MET A 16 10.46 6.58 -6.57
C MET A 16 11.10 5.67 -7.63
N LEU A 17 10.97 6.01 -8.92
CA LEU A 17 11.48 5.18 -10.02
C LEU A 17 13.00 4.99 -9.94
N SER A 18 13.76 6.01 -9.51
CA SER A 18 15.21 5.94 -9.36
C SER A 18 15.69 4.93 -8.32
N PHE A 19 14.81 4.49 -7.41
CA PHE A 19 15.12 3.48 -6.39
C PHE A 19 14.80 2.06 -6.84
N THR A 20 14.16 1.88 -8.00
CA THR A 20 13.78 0.55 -8.49
C THR A 20 14.99 -0.24 -8.97
N TYR A 21 14.94 -1.57 -8.72
CA TYR A 21 15.96 -2.50 -9.18
C TYR A 21 16.17 -2.39 -10.69
N GLU A 22 15.12 -2.35 -11.48
CA GLU A 22 15.17 -2.28 -12.95
C GLU A 22 15.92 -1.03 -13.41
N ARG A 23 15.59 0.15 -12.87
CA ARG A 23 16.26 1.39 -13.25
C ARG A 23 17.71 1.45 -12.82
N ARG A 24 18.01 0.96 -11.61
CA ARG A 24 19.39 0.90 -11.14
C ARG A 24 20.23 -0.10 -11.94
N PHE A 25 19.63 -1.26 -12.27
CA PHE A 25 20.27 -2.27 -13.11
C PHE A 25 20.60 -1.71 -14.51
N GLU A 26 19.65 -1.01 -15.15
CA GLU A 26 19.85 -0.37 -16.45
C GLU A 26 20.83 0.82 -16.43
N SER A 27 20.98 1.48 -15.28
CA SER A 27 21.90 2.62 -15.09
C SER A 27 23.30 2.21 -14.67
N HIS A 28 23.54 0.90 -14.47
CA HIS A 28 24.84 0.38 -14.04
C HIS A 28 25.89 0.57 -15.14
N PRO A 29 27.17 0.91 -14.81
CA PRO A 29 28.23 1.10 -15.79
C PRO A 29 28.45 -0.08 -16.75
N ASP A 30 28.26 -1.31 -16.29
CA ASP A 30 28.43 -2.53 -17.08
C ASP A 30 27.18 -2.90 -17.92
N TYR A 31 26.05 -2.22 -17.74
CA TYR A 31 24.81 -2.52 -18.46
C TYR A 31 24.93 -2.35 -19.99
N PRO A 32 25.61 -1.34 -20.54
CA PRO A 32 25.80 -1.21 -21.99
C PRO A 32 26.50 -2.42 -22.62
N GLU A 33 27.51 -3.00 -21.95
CA GLU A 33 28.16 -4.24 -22.38
C GLU A 33 27.17 -5.41 -22.38
N LEU A 34 26.44 -5.60 -21.27
CA LEU A 34 25.43 -6.63 -21.12
C LEU A 34 24.34 -6.51 -22.20
N TRP A 35 23.86 -5.29 -22.45
CA TRP A 35 22.85 -5.03 -23.47
C TRP A 35 23.34 -5.40 -24.88
N SER A 36 24.59 -5.04 -25.22
CA SER A 36 25.18 -5.38 -26.51
C SER A 36 25.33 -6.88 -26.71
N ILE A 37 25.75 -7.62 -25.66
CA ILE A 37 25.83 -9.07 -25.66
C ILE A 37 24.45 -9.71 -25.81
N ARG A 38 23.45 -9.25 -25.07
CA ARG A 38 22.05 -9.75 -25.18
C ARG A 38 21.49 -9.51 -26.59
N LYS A 39 21.83 -8.38 -27.22
CA LYS A 39 21.46 -8.09 -28.62
C LYS A 39 22.14 -9.08 -29.57
N ALA A 40 23.45 -9.28 -29.44
CA ALA A 40 24.19 -10.24 -30.27
C ALA A 40 23.65 -11.66 -30.12
N ILE A 41 23.29 -12.10 -28.92
CA ILE A 41 22.67 -13.42 -28.67
C ILE A 41 21.35 -13.53 -29.45
N ARG A 42 20.46 -12.53 -29.40
CA ARG A 42 19.18 -12.53 -30.13
C ARG A 42 19.40 -12.60 -31.64
N ASP A 43 20.33 -11.81 -32.16
CA ASP A 43 20.64 -11.76 -33.58
C ASP A 43 21.20 -13.11 -34.10
N ILE A 44 22.07 -13.75 -33.33
CA ILE A 44 22.60 -15.07 -33.64
C ILE A 44 21.48 -16.12 -33.61
N GLN A 45 20.62 -16.11 -32.61
CA GLN A 45 19.51 -17.05 -32.46
C GLN A 45 18.48 -16.94 -33.61
N SER A 46 18.17 -15.71 -34.04
CA SER A 46 17.22 -15.47 -35.15
C SER A 46 17.76 -16.01 -36.49
N ASN A 47 19.08 -15.92 -36.70
CA ASN A 47 19.72 -16.34 -37.96
C ASN A 47 20.17 -17.82 -37.97
N MET A 48 20.15 -18.52 -36.83
CA MET A 48 20.68 -19.90 -36.71
C MET A 48 19.88 -20.93 -37.52
N ARG A 49 18.60 -20.70 -37.76
CA ARG A 49 17.73 -21.62 -38.53
C ARG A 49 18.12 -21.80 -39.98
N LYS A 50 18.87 -20.85 -40.55
CA LYS A 50 19.23 -20.81 -41.99
C LYS A 50 20.65 -21.33 -42.27
N LYS A 51 21.35 -21.91 -41.27
CA LYS A 51 22.78 -22.27 -41.35
C LYS A 51 23.02 -23.77 -41.53
N SER A 52 24.16 -24.16 -42.14
CA SER A 52 24.60 -25.53 -42.30
C SER A 52 24.95 -26.18 -40.93
N ARG A 53 25.14 -27.54 -40.93
CA ARG A 53 25.41 -28.28 -39.70
C ARG A 53 26.78 -27.86 -39.05
N GLU A 54 27.82 -27.71 -39.82
CA GLU A 54 29.17 -27.31 -39.36
C GLU A 54 29.19 -25.88 -38.85
N GLU A 55 28.50 -24.95 -39.53
CA GLU A 55 28.34 -23.58 -39.08
C GLU A 55 27.56 -23.50 -37.76
N ARG A 56 26.60 -24.39 -37.55
CA ARG A 56 25.82 -24.40 -36.32
C ARG A 56 26.64 -24.77 -35.09
N ASP A 57 27.62 -25.65 -35.20
CA ASP A 57 28.49 -26.04 -34.08
C ASP A 57 29.43 -24.89 -33.66
N THR A 58 30.01 -24.19 -34.64
CA THR A 58 30.84 -22.99 -34.40
C THR A 58 29.96 -21.89 -33.73
N ILE A 59 28.76 -21.65 -34.24
CA ILE A 59 27.81 -20.69 -33.71
C ILE A 59 27.39 -21.07 -32.28
N ARG A 60 27.17 -22.35 -32.02
CA ARG A 60 26.82 -22.85 -30.68
C ARG A 60 27.89 -22.55 -29.64
N ASN A 61 29.15 -22.75 -29.97
CA ASN A 61 30.29 -22.43 -29.11
C ASN A 61 30.39 -20.92 -28.85
N ARG A 62 30.20 -20.09 -29.87
CA ARG A 62 30.15 -18.64 -29.71
C ARG A 62 28.97 -18.19 -28.83
N LEU A 63 27.80 -18.76 -29.05
CA LEU A 63 26.58 -18.48 -28.27
C LEU A 63 26.76 -18.84 -26.80
N SER A 64 27.40 -20.00 -26.52
CA SER A 64 27.74 -20.43 -25.16
C SER A 64 28.63 -19.42 -24.42
N ARG A 65 29.69 -18.95 -25.10
CA ARG A 65 30.62 -17.91 -24.52
C ARG A 65 29.87 -16.60 -24.25
N LEU A 66 29.02 -16.13 -25.17
CA LEU A 66 28.25 -14.92 -25.00
C LEU A 66 27.25 -15.05 -23.86
N LYS A 67 26.55 -16.19 -23.73
CA LYS A 67 25.64 -16.45 -22.63
C LYS A 67 26.36 -16.48 -21.29
N PHE A 68 27.52 -17.13 -21.22
CA PHE A 68 28.35 -17.17 -20.03
C PHE A 68 28.73 -15.73 -19.59
N ARG A 69 29.26 -14.92 -20.53
CA ARG A 69 29.62 -13.52 -20.23
C ARG A 69 28.44 -12.68 -19.81
N ALA A 70 27.27 -12.85 -20.44
CA ALA A 70 26.06 -12.17 -20.02
C ALA A 70 25.66 -12.53 -18.59
N THR A 71 25.75 -13.81 -18.22
CA THR A 71 25.45 -14.27 -16.86
C THR A 71 26.44 -13.70 -15.83
N GLU A 72 27.75 -13.66 -16.18
CA GLU A 72 28.76 -13.03 -15.31
C GLU A 72 28.42 -11.56 -15.02
N LEU A 73 28.09 -10.79 -16.06
CA LEU A 73 27.73 -9.38 -15.91
C LEU A 73 26.43 -9.20 -15.13
N GLU A 74 25.42 -10.04 -15.38
CA GLU A 74 24.18 -10.03 -14.62
C GLU A 74 24.43 -10.27 -13.13
N VAL A 75 25.21 -11.29 -12.78
CA VAL A 75 25.55 -11.62 -11.40
C VAL A 75 26.38 -10.50 -10.76
N LYS A 76 27.32 -9.90 -11.50
CA LYS A 76 28.14 -8.78 -11.01
C LYS A 76 27.25 -7.59 -10.67
N ILE A 77 26.43 -7.15 -11.61
CA ILE A 77 25.50 -6.02 -11.42
C ILE A 77 24.57 -6.28 -10.23
N ASP A 78 23.95 -7.47 -10.18
CA ASP A 78 23.09 -7.86 -9.06
C ASP A 78 23.80 -7.78 -7.71
N THR A 79 25.03 -8.29 -7.64
CA THR A 79 25.81 -8.30 -6.41
C THR A 79 26.14 -6.87 -5.97
N GLU A 80 26.66 -6.05 -6.87
CA GLU A 80 27.00 -4.66 -6.56
C GLU A 80 25.80 -3.84 -6.11
N LEU A 81 24.63 -3.98 -6.76
CA LEU A 81 23.40 -3.29 -6.37
C LEU A 81 22.93 -3.67 -4.96
N PHE A 82 23.01 -4.94 -4.60
CA PHE A 82 22.61 -5.40 -3.27
C PHE A 82 23.64 -5.06 -2.19
N ASP A 83 24.93 -5.11 -2.50
CA ASP A 83 26.01 -4.76 -1.56
C ASP A 83 26.00 -3.27 -1.21
N GLU A 84 25.64 -2.42 -2.18
CA GLU A 84 25.45 -0.98 -1.95
C GLU A 84 24.16 -0.66 -1.17
N ALA A 85 23.15 -1.52 -1.27
CA ALA A 85 21.85 -1.26 -0.66
C ALA A 85 21.89 -1.47 0.87
N ARG A 86 21.56 -0.42 1.63
CA ARG A 86 21.38 -0.50 3.09
C ARG A 86 19.98 -0.96 3.46
N VAL A 87 19.01 -0.73 2.59
CA VAL A 87 17.61 -1.12 2.77
C VAL A 87 17.09 -1.70 1.46
N VAL A 88 16.47 -2.87 1.53
CA VAL A 88 15.73 -3.48 0.42
C VAL A 88 14.24 -3.44 0.75
N ALA A 89 13.45 -2.78 -0.09
CA ALA A 89 12.01 -2.63 0.07
C ALA A 89 11.25 -3.45 -0.97
N CYS A 90 10.31 -4.28 -0.53
CA CYS A 90 9.44 -5.06 -1.41
C CYS A 90 8.12 -5.40 -0.70
N THR A 91 7.15 -5.94 -1.45
CA THR A 91 5.98 -6.56 -0.81
C THR A 91 6.35 -7.95 -0.24
N LEU A 92 5.56 -8.49 0.69
CA LEU A 92 5.80 -9.82 1.24
C LEU A 92 5.95 -10.88 0.14
N VAL A 93 5.02 -10.93 -0.81
CA VAL A 93 5.10 -11.84 -1.97
C VAL A 93 6.27 -11.47 -2.90
N GLY A 94 6.59 -10.18 -3.01
CA GLY A 94 7.74 -9.69 -3.77
C GLY A 94 9.09 -10.21 -3.25
N SER A 95 9.18 -10.60 -1.98
CA SER A 95 10.38 -11.22 -1.40
C SER A 95 10.68 -12.62 -1.98
N ALA A 96 9.71 -13.26 -2.64
CA ALA A 96 9.91 -14.49 -3.40
C ALA A 96 10.50 -14.27 -4.81
N ASN A 97 10.75 -13.02 -5.21
CA ASN A 97 11.33 -12.72 -6.53
C ASN A 97 12.69 -13.42 -6.70
N ARG A 98 13.00 -13.81 -7.95
CA ARG A 98 14.23 -14.51 -8.29
C ARG A 98 15.49 -13.78 -7.81
N VAL A 99 15.53 -12.44 -7.91
CA VAL A 99 16.69 -11.63 -7.46
C VAL A 99 16.89 -11.68 -5.94
N MET A 100 15.89 -12.14 -5.18
CA MET A 100 15.91 -12.31 -3.73
C MET A 100 16.21 -13.73 -3.26
N MET A 101 16.32 -14.73 -4.18
CA MET A 101 16.32 -16.16 -3.81
C MET A 101 17.42 -16.53 -2.82
N ASN A 102 18.64 -16.05 -3.01
CA ASN A 102 19.80 -16.39 -2.19
C ASN A 102 20.24 -15.23 -1.29
N ARG A 103 19.34 -14.29 -0.99
CA ARG A 103 19.65 -13.14 -0.13
C ARG A 103 19.14 -13.41 1.27
N HIS A 104 19.98 -13.02 2.24
CA HIS A 104 19.67 -13.09 3.66
C HIS A 104 19.94 -11.74 4.31
N PHE A 105 19.13 -11.35 5.30
CA PHE A 105 19.18 -10.04 5.91
C PHE A 105 19.25 -10.15 7.43
N THR A 106 19.93 -9.21 8.07
CA THR A 106 20.03 -9.18 9.53
C THR A 106 18.69 -8.85 10.20
N THR A 107 17.88 -7.98 9.57
CA THR A 107 16.60 -7.56 10.15
C THR A 107 15.56 -7.36 9.06
N LEU A 108 14.38 -7.92 9.28
CA LEU A 108 13.18 -7.73 8.49
C LEU A 108 12.20 -6.85 9.27
N PHE A 109 11.70 -5.80 8.62
CA PHE A 109 10.56 -5.02 9.09
C PHE A 109 9.34 -5.35 8.22
N ILE A 110 8.24 -5.76 8.85
CA ILE A 110 6.95 -5.95 8.18
C ILE A 110 6.02 -4.84 8.67
N ASP A 111 5.75 -3.89 7.80
CA ASP A 111 4.79 -2.82 8.05
C ASP A 111 3.37 -3.30 7.75
N GLU A 112 2.36 -2.75 8.43
CA GLU A 112 0.96 -3.19 8.35
C GLU A 112 0.79 -4.71 8.59
N ALA A 113 1.57 -5.26 9.52
CA ALA A 113 1.63 -6.69 9.79
C ALA A 113 0.29 -7.27 10.29
N ALA A 114 -0.58 -6.44 10.84
CA ALA A 114 -1.93 -6.82 11.24
C ALA A 114 -2.89 -7.05 10.05
N GLN A 115 -2.55 -6.54 8.85
CA GLN A 115 -3.30 -6.77 7.62
C GLN A 115 -2.67 -7.84 6.72
N ALA A 116 -1.56 -8.44 7.14
CA ALA A 116 -0.83 -9.42 6.36
C ALA A 116 -1.26 -10.86 6.71
N LEU A 117 -1.56 -11.66 5.68
CA LEU A 117 -1.77 -13.09 5.86
C LEU A 117 -0.50 -13.74 6.42
N GLU A 118 -0.64 -14.61 7.41
CA GLU A 118 0.48 -15.31 8.05
C GLU A 118 1.39 -16.03 7.05
N ALA A 119 0.80 -16.75 6.10
CA ALA A 119 1.56 -17.46 5.06
C ALA A 119 2.44 -16.51 4.23
N ALA A 120 1.98 -15.29 3.93
CA ALA A 120 2.76 -14.29 3.21
C ALA A 120 3.93 -13.77 4.06
N CYS A 121 3.74 -13.62 5.38
CA CYS A 121 4.81 -13.22 6.29
C CYS A 121 5.96 -14.25 6.29
N TRP A 122 5.66 -15.54 6.31
CA TRP A 122 6.67 -16.60 6.33
C TRP A 122 7.58 -16.62 5.11
N ILE A 123 7.11 -16.15 3.94
CA ILE A 123 7.95 -16.01 2.73
C ILE A 123 9.12 -15.06 3.00
N ALA A 124 8.87 -13.94 3.68
CA ALA A 124 9.89 -12.95 3.99
C ALA A 124 10.70 -13.32 5.22
N ILE A 125 10.07 -13.90 6.25
CA ILE A 125 10.70 -14.27 7.54
C ILE A 125 11.85 -15.25 7.32
N GLY A 126 11.69 -16.24 6.44
CA GLY A 126 12.74 -17.21 6.12
C GLY A 126 14.04 -16.60 5.52
N LYS A 127 14.09 -15.27 5.30
CA LYS A 127 15.22 -14.55 4.73
C LYS A 127 15.92 -13.62 5.73
N ALA A 128 15.58 -13.67 7.02
CA ALA A 128 16.15 -12.75 8.02
C ALA A 128 16.38 -13.43 9.37
N ASP A 129 17.37 -12.93 10.10
CA ASP A 129 17.71 -13.42 11.44
C ASP A 129 16.77 -12.86 12.51
N ARG A 130 16.29 -11.62 12.31
CA ARG A 130 15.41 -10.91 13.23
C ARG A 130 14.24 -10.30 12.51
N VAL A 131 13.06 -10.38 13.11
CA VAL A 131 11.82 -9.82 12.56
C VAL A 131 11.25 -8.78 13.51
N ILE A 132 10.82 -7.66 12.99
CA ILE A 132 10.06 -6.61 13.66
C ILE A 132 8.74 -6.46 12.91
N LEU A 133 7.63 -6.71 13.61
CA LEU A 133 6.29 -6.51 13.10
C LEU A 133 5.79 -5.13 13.54
N ALA A 134 5.49 -4.26 12.61
CA ALA A 134 4.84 -2.98 12.84
C ALA A 134 3.40 -3.07 12.34
N GLY A 135 2.45 -2.57 13.13
CA GLY A 135 1.03 -2.62 12.78
C GLY A 135 0.16 -2.53 14.01
N ASP A 136 -1.13 -2.66 13.81
CA ASP A 136 -2.12 -2.51 14.86
C ASP A 136 -3.20 -3.60 14.71
N HIS A 137 -3.16 -4.57 15.61
CA HIS A 137 -4.07 -5.72 15.58
C HIS A 137 -5.51 -5.40 16.03
N HIS A 138 -5.77 -4.18 16.50
CA HIS A 138 -7.11 -3.67 16.77
C HIS A 138 -7.75 -2.98 15.55
N GLN A 139 -6.97 -2.75 14.49
CA GLN A 139 -7.48 -2.26 13.21
C GLN A 139 -8.01 -3.41 12.34
N LEU A 140 -8.46 -3.07 11.12
CA LEU A 140 -9.07 -4.04 10.21
C LEU A 140 -8.13 -5.21 9.89
N PRO A 141 -8.61 -6.47 9.97
CA PRO A 141 -7.84 -7.65 9.60
C PRO A 141 -7.69 -7.77 8.07
N PRO A 142 -6.90 -8.74 7.58
CA PRO A 142 -6.82 -9.03 6.14
C PRO A 142 -8.19 -9.38 5.56
N THR A 143 -8.49 -8.89 4.36
CA THR A 143 -9.73 -9.22 3.66
C THR A 143 -9.71 -10.66 3.17
N ILE A 144 -10.57 -11.52 3.73
CA ILE A 144 -10.75 -12.91 3.31
C ILE A 144 -12.00 -13.03 2.46
N LYS A 145 -11.85 -13.54 1.22
CA LYS A 145 -12.99 -13.71 0.29
C LYS A 145 -13.78 -14.99 0.51
N CYS A 146 -13.16 -16.01 1.06
CA CYS A 146 -13.78 -17.30 1.35
C CYS A 146 -14.22 -17.33 2.82
N ILE A 147 -15.52 -17.35 3.08
CA ILE A 147 -16.08 -17.32 4.43
C ILE A 147 -15.69 -18.56 5.23
N GLU A 148 -15.63 -19.72 4.57
CA GLU A 148 -15.21 -20.98 5.22
C GLU A 148 -13.76 -20.87 5.72
N ALA A 149 -12.85 -20.38 4.86
CA ALA A 149 -11.45 -20.20 5.23
C ALA A 149 -11.25 -19.16 6.34
N GLU A 150 -12.08 -18.11 6.37
CA GLU A 150 -12.08 -17.13 7.46
C GLU A 150 -12.47 -17.78 8.79
N ARG A 151 -13.55 -18.60 8.79
CA ARG A 151 -14.01 -19.35 9.97
C ARG A 151 -12.97 -20.36 10.47
N GLU A 152 -12.19 -20.95 9.57
CA GLU A 152 -11.07 -21.86 9.88
C GLU A 152 -9.81 -21.10 10.36
N GLY A 153 -9.84 -19.77 10.41
CA GLY A 153 -8.80 -18.95 11.01
C GLY A 153 -7.78 -18.36 10.04
N LEU A 154 -8.04 -18.38 8.70
CA LEU A 154 -7.13 -17.77 7.72
C LEU A 154 -6.93 -16.26 7.97
N GLY A 155 -7.92 -15.57 8.53
CA GLY A 155 -7.85 -14.14 8.89
C GLY A 155 -7.01 -13.85 10.13
N ARG A 156 -6.64 -14.85 10.93
CA ARG A 156 -5.82 -14.66 12.13
C ARG A 156 -4.36 -14.42 11.77
N THR A 157 -3.90 -13.19 11.94
CA THR A 157 -2.56 -12.77 11.51
C THR A 157 -1.46 -13.27 12.44
N LEU A 158 -0.21 -13.34 11.93
CA LEU A 158 0.96 -13.67 12.74
C LEU A 158 1.14 -12.66 13.88
N MET A 159 0.90 -11.36 13.61
CA MET A 159 1.00 -10.31 14.62
C MET A 159 0.01 -10.55 15.77
N GLN A 160 -1.26 -10.87 15.49
CA GLN A 160 -2.24 -11.22 16.53
C GLN A 160 -1.82 -12.43 17.35
N LYS A 161 -1.29 -13.48 16.69
CA LYS A 161 -0.80 -14.68 17.38
C LYS A 161 0.34 -14.35 18.34
N ILE A 162 1.31 -13.54 17.89
CA ILE A 162 2.46 -13.14 18.72
C ILE A 162 2.00 -12.22 19.86
N ALA A 163 1.15 -11.24 19.60
CA ALA A 163 0.63 -10.34 20.62
C ALA A 163 -0.10 -11.11 21.75
N HIS A 164 -0.79 -12.21 21.40
CA HIS A 164 -1.47 -13.04 22.39
C HIS A 164 -0.54 -14.01 23.12
N THR A 165 0.44 -14.62 22.42
CA THR A 165 1.28 -15.69 22.99
C THR A 165 2.56 -15.18 23.63
N LYS A 166 3.02 -13.98 23.24
CA LYS A 166 4.25 -13.35 23.72
C LYS A 166 4.04 -11.84 23.96
N PRO A 167 3.11 -11.46 24.85
CA PRO A 167 2.79 -10.05 25.10
C PRO A 167 4.00 -9.23 25.55
N GLU A 168 4.99 -9.86 26.18
CA GLU A 168 6.24 -9.23 26.62
C GLU A 168 7.11 -8.70 25.45
N THR A 169 6.85 -9.15 24.23
CA THR A 169 7.55 -8.68 23.01
C THR A 169 6.85 -7.51 22.32
N VAL A 170 5.68 -7.12 22.84
CA VAL A 170 4.86 -6.06 22.24
C VAL A 170 5.15 -4.72 22.93
N SER A 171 5.38 -3.69 22.13
CA SER A 171 5.52 -2.31 22.59
C SER A 171 4.46 -1.44 21.93
N LEU A 172 3.62 -0.81 22.77
CA LEU A 172 2.63 0.15 22.30
C LEU A 172 3.28 1.52 22.05
N LEU A 173 3.08 2.09 20.86
CA LEU A 173 3.41 3.48 20.57
C LEU A 173 2.30 4.37 21.12
N LYS A 174 2.55 5.02 22.27
CA LYS A 174 1.51 5.71 23.03
C LYS A 174 1.19 7.10 22.50
N ILE A 175 2.15 7.81 21.90
CA ILE A 175 1.96 9.18 21.44
C ILE A 175 1.57 9.19 19.96
N GLN A 176 0.40 9.75 19.64
CA GLN A 176 -0.05 9.94 18.28
C GLN A 176 0.13 11.41 17.83
N TYR A 177 0.40 11.60 16.52
CA TYR A 177 0.67 12.89 15.87
C TYR A 177 -0.30 13.19 14.72
N ARG A 178 -1.44 12.51 14.66
CA ARG A 178 -2.36 12.58 13.51
C ARG A 178 -3.57 13.45 13.76
N MET A 179 -4.29 13.24 14.86
CA MET A 179 -5.65 13.75 15.04
C MET A 179 -5.82 14.51 16.35
N HIS A 180 -6.92 15.27 16.42
CA HIS A 180 -7.40 15.90 17.64
C HIS A 180 -7.59 14.88 18.77
N GLU A 181 -7.34 15.27 20.03
CA GLU A 181 -7.43 14.37 21.19
C GLU A 181 -8.82 13.77 21.38
N ASP A 182 -9.90 14.50 21.12
CA ASP A 182 -11.27 13.99 21.26
C ASP A 182 -11.59 12.90 20.23
N ILE A 183 -11.02 12.97 19.01
CA ILE A 183 -11.15 11.92 18.02
C ILE A 183 -10.39 10.66 18.47
N MET A 184 -9.20 10.83 19.02
CA MET A 184 -8.36 9.73 19.51
C MET A 184 -8.96 9.08 20.78
N ARG A 185 -9.59 9.87 21.65
CA ARG A 185 -10.10 9.42 22.96
C ARG A 185 -10.99 8.20 22.88
N PHE A 186 -11.89 8.14 21.90
CA PHE A 186 -12.75 6.96 21.69
C PHE A 186 -11.92 5.70 21.46
N SER A 187 -10.97 5.73 20.54
CA SER A 187 -10.12 4.57 20.26
C SER A 187 -9.22 4.22 21.43
N SER A 188 -8.67 5.23 22.12
CA SER A 188 -7.84 5.02 23.31
C SER A 188 -8.59 4.29 24.41
N GLN A 189 -9.81 4.72 24.70
CA GLN A 189 -10.66 4.12 25.73
C GLN A 189 -11.11 2.71 25.37
N TRP A 190 -11.49 2.49 24.11
CA TRP A 190 -12.10 1.23 23.70
C TRP A 190 -11.09 0.12 23.40
N PHE A 191 -9.92 0.46 22.83
CA PHE A 191 -8.97 -0.53 22.32
C PHE A 191 -7.61 -0.53 23.01
N TYR A 192 -7.22 0.60 23.66
CA TYR A 192 -5.85 0.78 24.17
C TYR A 192 -5.80 1.16 25.65
N HIS A 193 -6.83 0.80 26.43
CA HIS A 193 -6.87 0.96 27.90
C HIS A 193 -6.58 2.38 28.39
N ASN A 194 -6.93 3.41 27.59
CA ASN A 194 -6.60 4.82 27.82
C ASN A 194 -5.09 5.14 27.82
N GLU A 195 -4.28 4.32 27.17
CA GLU A 195 -2.83 4.52 27.14
C GLU A 195 -2.35 5.42 26.00
N LEU A 196 -3.23 5.79 25.04
CA LEU A 196 -2.86 6.71 23.98
C LEU A 196 -2.94 8.17 24.42
N GLU A 197 -1.94 8.95 24.01
CA GLU A 197 -1.83 10.38 24.25
C GLU A 197 -1.67 11.12 22.93
N SER A 198 -2.23 12.32 22.84
CA SER A 198 -2.03 13.18 21.67
C SER A 198 -0.83 14.09 21.92
N ALA A 199 0.07 14.17 20.94
CA ALA A 199 1.15 15.16 21.00
C ALA A 199 0.58 16.57 21.08
N PRO A 200 1.24 17.50 21.80
CA PRO A 200 0.73 18.86 22.03
C PRO A 200 0.36 19.61 20.73
N GLU A 201 1.12 19.39 19.66
CA GLU A 201 0.92 20.04 18.37
C GLU A 201 -0.32 19.60 17.60
N VAL A 202 -0.94 18.47 17.98
CA VAL A 202 -2.15 17.93 17.35
C VAL A 202 -3.33 17.78 18.30
N SER A 203 -3.12 17.91 19.60
CA SER A 203 -4.18 17.73 20.62
C SER A 203 -5.39 18.65 20.40
N GLY A 204 -5.16 19.89 19.98
CA GLY A 204 -6.20 20.87 19.63
C GLY A 204 -6.37 21.10 18.12
N ARG A 205 -5.97 20.14 17.27
CA ARG A 205 -6.00 20.29 15.81
C ARG A 205 -7.44 20.41 15.29
N GLY A 206 -7.76 21.54 14.65
CA GLY A 206 -9.07 21.81 14.07
C GLY A 206 -9.02 22.89 13.00
N ILE A 207 -10.07 22.97 12.17
CA ILE A 207 -10.20 23.99 11.13
C ILE A 207 -10.79 25.28 11.72
N LEU A 208 -11.79 25.15 12.59
CA LEU A 208 -12.43 26.24 13.31
C LEU A 208 -12.11 26.15 14.80
N ARG A 209 -11.79 27.28 15.41
CA ARG A 209 -11.33 27.34 16.81
C ARG A 209 -12.36 26.80 17.83
N LEU A 210 -13.66 26.86 17.49
CA LEU A 210 -14.77 26.44 18.35
C LEU A 210 -15.56 25.30 17.72
N ASP A 211 -14.92 24.51 16.89
CA ASP A 211 -15.58 23.37 16.27
C ASP A 211 -15.60 22.14 17.18
N THR A 212 -16.62 21.32 17.03
CA THR A 212 -16.67 20.03 17.70
C THR A 212 -15.90 19.03 16.86
N PRO A 213 -14.79 18.45 17.35
CA PRO A 213 -13.90 17.61 16.53
C PRO A 213 -14.54 16.32 16.02
N ILE A 214 -15.58 15.85 16.73
CA ILE A 214 -16.35 14.65 16.35
C ILE A 214 -17.83 14.92 16.57
N VAL A 215 -18.67 14.64 15.55
CA VAL A 215 -20.12 14.77 15.61
C VAL A 215 -20.73 13.47 15.12
N TRP A 216 -21.67 12.95 15.88
CA TRP A 216 -22.42 11.74 15.52
C TRP A 216 -23.82 12.13 15.07
N PHE A 217 -24.23 11.69 13.89
CA PHE A 217 -25.60 11.82 13.38
C PHE A 217 -26.29 10.47 13.49
N ASP A 218 -27.16 10.33 14.48
CA ASP A 218 -27.97 9.12 14.64
C ASP A 218 -29.17 9.15 13.69
N THR A 219 -29.24 8.16 12.82
CA THR A 219 -30.35 7.99 11.85
C THR A 219 -31.20 6.78 12.17
N SER A 220 -31.09 6.18 13.36
CA SER A 220 -31.79 4.96 13.76
C SER A 220 -33.33 5.14 13.85
N GLU A 221 -33.79 6.34 14.16
CA GLU A 221 -35.22 6.68 14.19
C GLU A 221 -35.73 7.24 12.86
N CYS A 222 -34.88 7.34 11.83
CA CYS A 222 -35.26 7.77 10.50
C CYS A 222 -35.69 6.57 9.65
N ASP A 223 -36.74 6.74 8.81
CA ASP A 223 -37.14 5.72 7.84
C ASP A 223 -36.14 5.60 6.67
N PHE A 224 -34.86 5.52 7.00
CA PHE A 224 -33.80 5.35 6.02
C PHE A 224 -33.64 3.88 5.65
N THR A 225 -33.77 3.56 4.35
CA THR A 225 -33.75 2.19 3.86
C THR A 225 -32.51 1.87 3.04
N GLU A 226 -31.92 0.74 3.35
CA GLU A 226 -30.81 0.17 2.60
C GLU A 226 -31.33 -0.61 1.39
N ASN A 227 -30.81 -0.32 0.22
CA ASN A 227 -31.11 -1.06 -1.01
C ASN A 227 -29.88 -1.85 -1.46
N THR A 228 -30.06 -3.13 -1.73
CA THR A 228 -28.98 -3.98 -2.28
C THR A 228 -29.09 -3.98 -3.80
N ARG A 229 -27.97 -3.76 -4.50
CA ARG A 229 -27.88 -3.98 -5.94
C ARG A 229 -27.66 -5.46 -6.19
N GLU A 230 -28.65 -6.13 -6.78
CA GLU A 230 -28.62 -7.58 -7.03
C GLU A 230 -27.38 -8.04 -7.81
N GLU A 231 -26.94 -7.26 -8.81
CA GLU A 231 -25.79 -7.60 -9.64
C GLU A 231 -24.44 -7.62 -8.90
N THR A 232 -24.28 -6.83 -7.85
CA THR A 232 -22.99 -6.62 -7.18
C THR A 232 -23.00 -6.94 -5.70
N MET A 233 -24.17 -7.28 -5.13
CA MET A 233 -24.42 -7.42 -3.69
C MET A 233 -23.97 -6.19 -2.88
N SER A 234 -23.74 -5.05 -3.54
CA SER A 234 -23.30 -3.82 -2.90
C SER A 234 -24.50 -2.99 -2.43
N ARG A 235 -24.41 -2.50 -1.22
CA ARG A 235 -25.48 -1.77 -0.55
C ARG A 235 -25.41 -0.27 -0.83
N VAL A 236 -26.58 0.39 -0.85
CA VAL A 236 -26.72 1.83 -0.95
C VAL A 236 -27.89 2.31 -0.09
N ASN A 237 -27.61 3.28 0.77
CA ASN A 237 -28.62 4.06 1.48
C ASN A 237 -28.60 5.48 0.90
N ARG A 238 -29.66 5.83 0.16
CA ARG A 238 -29.70 7.12 -0.55
C ARG A 238 -29.88 8.29 0.41
N GLN A 239 -30.72 8.13 1.39
CA GLN A 239 -31.04 9.17 2.37
C GLN A 239 -29.80 9.49 3.24
N GLU A 240 -29.04 8.49 3.66
CA GLU A 240 -27.77 8.73 4.36
C GLU A 240 -26.74 9.45 3.48
N ALA A 241 -26.66 9.07 2.19
CA ALA A 241 -25.76 9.77 1.26
C ALA A 241 -26.14 11.23 1.06
N GLU A 242 -27.42 11.52 0.96
CA GLU A 242 -27.97 12.87 0.82
C GLU A 242 -27.72 13.69 2.10
N LEU A 243 -27.96 13.11 3.28
CA LEU A 243 -27.64 13.71 4.57
C LEU A 243 -26.13 14.02 4.68
N LEU A 244 -25.27 13.08 4.33
CA LEU A 244 -23.82 13.29 4.34
C LEU A 244 -23.37 14.46 3.45
N VAL A 245 -23.92 14.54 2.24
CA VAL A 245 -23.61 15.63 1.29
C VAL A 245 -24.12 16.97 1.80
N GLU A 246 -25.30 17.00 2.45
CA GLU A 246 -25.85 18.21 3.07
C GLU A 246 -24.99 18.66 4.26
N GLN A 247 -24.54 17.74 5.11
CA GLN A 247 -23.62 18.06 6.22
C GLN A 247 -22.30 18.62 5.70
N LEU A 248 -21.73 18.02 4.63
CA LEU A 248 -20.53 18.55 3.98
C LEU A 248 -20.76 19.98 3.47
N ARG A 249 -21.91 20.25 2.82
CA ARG A 249 -22.25 21.59 2.36
C ARG A 249 -22.32 22.59 3.52
N SER A 250 -23.07 22.25 4.56
CA SER A 250 -23.26 23.08 5.74
C SER A 250 -21.94 23.40 6.42
N TYR A 251 -21.03 22.41 6.51
CA TYR A 251 -19.71 22.59 7.10
C TYR A 251 -18.81 23.50 6.23
N ILE A 252 -18.82 23.32 4.91
CA ILE A 252 -18.10 24.20 3.98
C ILE A 252 -18.61 25.64 4.06
N GLN A 253 -19.92 25.83 4.19
CA GLN A 253 -20.51 27.17 4.36
C GLN A 253 -20.09 27.81 5.70
N LYS A 254 -20.01 27.01 6.78
CA LYS A 254 -19.54 27.47 8.09
C LYS A 254 -18.06 27.91 8.06
N ILE A 255 -17.21 27.24 7.29
CA ILE A 255 -15.79 27.61 7.10
C ILE A 255 -15.66 28.85 6.20
N SER A 256 -16.52 29.06 5.27
CA SER A 256 -16.56 29.81 4.03
C SER A 256 -15.86 29.10 2.85
N LYS A 257 -16.48 29.20 1.70
CA LYS A 257 -16.00 28.54 0.48
C LYS A 257 -14.69 29.13 -0.04
N GLU A 258 -14.52 30.42 0.14
CA GLU A 258 -13.33 31.19 -0.21
C GLU A 258 -12.13 30.68 0.58
N ARG A 259 -12.29 30.58 1.90
CA ARG A 259 -11.24 30.07 2.79
C ARG A 259 -10.87 28.62 2.47
N VAL A 260 -11.84 27.76 2.17
CA VAL A 260 -11.58 26.36 1.75
C VAL A 260 -10.71 26.30 0.51
N LEU A 261 -10.93 27.18 -0.47
CA LEU A 261 -10.14 27.24 -1.71
C LEU A 261 -8.74 27.83 -1.49
N GLU A 262 -8.63 28.89 -0.68
CA GLU A 262 -7.37 29.56 -0.40
C GLU A 262 -6.42 28.70 0.43
N GLU A 263 -6.93 28.08 1.48
CA GLU A 263 -6.15 27.21 2.38
C GLU A 263 -6.00 25.78 1.85
N ASN A 264 -6.65 25.42 0.72
CA ASN A 264 -6.70 24.07 0.15
C ASN A 264 -7.15 23.02 1.18
N ILE A 265 -8.25 23.29 1.88
CA ILE A 265 -8.79 22.36 2.89
C ILE A 265 -9.40 21.14 2.20
N ASP A 266 -8.86 19.96 2.51
CA ASP A 266 -9.31 18.68 1.94
C ASP A 266 -10.42 18.05 2.77
N PHE A 267 -11.40 17.42 2.07
CA PHE A 267 -12.49 16.65 2.67
C PHE A 267 -12.43 15.21 2.19
N GLY A 268 -12.41 14.28 3.14
CA GLY A 268 -12.49 12.84 2.90
C GLY A 268 -13.86 12.30 3.26
N LEU A 269 -14.57 11.68 2.30
CA LEU A 269 -15.81 10.96 2.53
C LEU A 269 -15.55 9.47 2.40
N ILE A 270 -15.91 8.69 3.41
CA ILE A 270 -15.62 7.26 3.47
C ILE A 270 -16.93 6.48 3.65
N SER A 271 -17.06 5.38 2.92
CA SER A 271 -18.17 4.45 3.07
C SER A 271 -17.68 3.01 2.84
N PRO A 272 -18.22 2.00 3.55
CA PRO A 272 -17.79 0.61 3.37
C PRO A 272 -18.22 0.01 2.01
N TYR A 273 -19.19 0.61 1.30
CA TYR A 273 -19.78 0.03 0.10
C TYR A 273 -19.51 0.82 -1.18
N LYS A 274 -18.99 0.17 -2.22
CA LYS A 274 -18.71 0.78 -3.53
C LYS A 274 -19.92 1.47 -4.14
N ALA A 275 -21.12 0.88 -4.00
CA ALA A 275 -22.36 1.49 -4.52
C ALA A 275 -22.68 2.83 -3.83
N GLN A 276 -22.46 2.91 -2.51
CA GLN A 276 -22.63 4.13 -1.74
C GLN A 276 -21.61 5.21 -2.20
N VAL A 277 -20.35 4.84 -2.33
CA VAL A 277 -19.29 5.73 -2.84
C VAL A 277 -19.65 6.28 -4.22
N GLN A 278 -20.13 5.43 -5.13
CA GLN A 278 -20.53 5.87 -6.47
C GLN A 278 -21.73 6.84 -6.42
N TYR A 279 -22.67 6.59 -5.54
CA TYR A 279 -23.84 7.45 -5.38
C TYR A 279 -23.46 8.83 -4.78
N ILE A 280 -22.64 8.86 -3.75
CA ILE A 280 -22.10 10.11 -3.17
C ILE A 280 -21.33 10.91 -4.24
N ARG A 281 -20.45 10.27 -5.01
CA ARG A 281 -19.73 10.92 -6.13
C ARG A 281 -20.67 11.52 -7.17
N LYS A 282 -21.79 10.82 -7.46
CA LYS A 282 -22.81 11.32 -8.38
C LYS A 282 -23.47 12.59 -7.84
N LEU A 283 -23.88 12.61 -6.56
CA LEU A 283 -24.49 13.78 -5.91
C LEU A 283 -23.55 14.99 -5.96
N ILE A 284 -22.29 14.82 -5.54
CA ILE A 284 -21.28 15.89 -5.58
C ILE A 284 -21.03 16.39 -7.02
N LYS A 285 -21.03 15.48 -8.02
CA LYS A 285 -20.82 15.86 -9.41
C LYS A 285 -22.00 16.64 -10.01
N GLN A 286 -23.23 16.34 -9.61
CA GLN A 286 -24.44 16.99 -10.10
C GLN A 286 -24.69 18.35 -9.47
N ASP A 287 -24.14 18.60 -8.31
CA ASP A 287 -24.36 19.80 -7.54
C ASP A 287 -23.39 20.93 -7.95
N ALA A 288 -23.97 22.08 -8.35
CA ALA A 288 -23.23 23.27 -8.74
C ALA A 288 -22.39 23.86 -7.60
N PHE A 289 -22.83 23.70 -6.33
CA PHE A 289 -22.11 24.18 -5.16
C PHE A 289 -20.71 23.60 -5.08
N PHE A 290 -20.54 22.30 -5.32
CA PHE A 290 -19.28 21.59 -5.20
C PHE A 290 -18.38 21.72 -6.45
N LYS A 291 -18.87 22.31 -7.56
CA LYS A 291 -18.12 22.38 -8.81
C LYS A 291 -16.67 22.89 -8.66
N PRO A 292 -16.39 24.03 -7.97
CA PRO A 292 -15.01 24.51 -7.80
C PRO A 292 -14.21 23.72 -6.73
N LEU A 293 -14.89 22.97 -5.87
CA LEU A 293 -14.29 22.26 -4.73
C LEU A 293 -13.97 20.78 -5.03
N ARG A 294 -14.35 20.25 -6.19
CA ARG A 294 -14.28 18.81 -6.50
C ARG A 294 -12.87 18.22 -6.35
N ARG A 295 -11.82 18.99 -6.59
CA ARG A 295 -10.44 18.53 -6.40
C ARG A 295 -10.04 18.36 -4.93
N LEU A 296 -10.77 19.02 -4.02
CA LEU A 296 -10.56 19.00 -2.57
C LEU A 296 -11.46 17.98 -1.86
N ILE A 297 -12.37 17.33 -2.60
CA ILE A 297 -13.30 16.34 -2.03
C ILE A 297 -12.97 14.97 -2.60
N THR A 298 -12.53 14.07 -1.74
CA THR A 298 -12.25 12.67 -2.07
C THR A 298 -13.34 11.78 -1.48
N VAL A 299 -13.77 10.76 -2.23
CA VAL A 299 -14.77 9.78 -1.78
C VAL A 299 -14.24 8.40 -2.04
N HIS A 300 -14.00 7.62 -0.99
CA HIS A 300 -13.38 6.30 -1.08
C HIS A 300 -14.11 5.25 -0.24
N THR A 301 -13.82 3.99 -0.52
CA THR A 301 -14.11 2.89 0.42
C THR A 301 -13.11 2.92 1.57
N VAL A 302 -13.40 2.18 2.62
CA VAL A 302 -12.53 2.05 3.80
C VAL A 302 -11.19 1.39 3.44
N ASP A 303 -11.17 0.56 2.39
CA ASP A 303 -10.00 -0.20 1.87
C ASP A 303 -9.31 0.54 0.69
#